data_d4498cd8fd81e2c6ee5499b607d632f8
#
_entry.id   d4498cd8fd81e2c6ee5499b607d632f8
#
_cell.length_a   1.000
_cell.length_b   1.000
_cell.length_c   1.000
_cell.angle_alpha   90.00
_cell.angle_beta   90.00
_cell.angle_gamma   90.00
#
_symmetry.space_group_name_H-M   'P 1'
#
loop_
_entity.id
_entity.type
_entity.pdbx_description
1 polymer ?
#
loop_
_entity_poly.entity_id
_entity_poly.type
_entity_poly.pdbx_seq_one_letter_code
_entity_poly.pdbx_strand_id
1 'polypeptide(L)'
;MKELIIDTQKEEVSIALLEDKKLSEFSRDDLKQSYEVGNIYIGRVKKIMAGLNAAFIDIGGNKEAFIHYHDLGENFPTINNLVQKILNNRRQNFSVEKLPPLDKDGQIRSVLTTGQYILVQVTKEPISTKGARLSGEISIAGRFMVMLPCNESRTSVSSKINNREEKVRLRQLIHSIKPDNC
;
A
#
# COMPACT_ATOMS: atom_id res chain seq x y z
N MET A 1 -2.84 22.67 20.05
CA MET A 1 -1.70 21.83 19.59
C MET A 1 -2.20 20.40 19.40
N LYS A 2 -1.89 19.76 18.25
CA LYS A 2 -2.26 18.37 18.01
C LYS A 2 -1.05 17.47 18.21
N GLU A 3 -1.23 16.40 18.96
CA GLU A 3 -0.17 15.43 19.29
C GLU A 3 -0.69 14.03 18.92
N LEU A 4 0.10 13.26 18.18
CA LEU A 4 -0.17 11.87 17.86
C LEU A 4 0.76 10.99 18.69
N ILE A 5 0.17 10.14 19.54
CA ILE A 5 0.90 9.21 20.39
C ILE A 5 0.65 7.81 19.83
N ILE A 6 1.73 7.07 19.57
CA ILE A 6 1.68 5.69 19.12
C ILE A 6 2.47 4.86 20.14
N ASP A 7 1.78 3.94 20.80
CA ASP A 7 2.36 2.97 21.73
C ASP A 7 2.26 1.57 21.12
N THR A 8 3.40 0.87 21.06
CA THR A 8 3.49 -0.47 20.46
C THR A 8 3.88 -1.49 21.51
N GLN A 9 3.02 -2.45 21.75
CA GLN A 9 3.28 -3.62 22.58
C GLN A 9 3.41 -4.87 21.71
N LYS A 10 3.82 -6.01 22.29
CA LYS A 10 4.09 -7.25 21.52
C LYS A 10 2.95 -7.73 20.61
N GLU A 11 1.71 -7.47 20.97
CA GLU A 11 0.53 -8.00 20.27
C GLU A 11 -0.49 -6.91 19.92
N GLU A 12 -0.18 -5.63 20.23
CA GLU A 12 -1.16 -4.56 20.12
C GLU A 12 -0.46 -3.21 19.81
N VAL A 13 -1.10 -2.38 18.99
CA VAL A 13 -0.74 -0.98 18.77
C VAL A 13 -1.88 -0.11 19.25
N SER A 14 -1.59 0.83 20.16
CA SER A 14 -2.51 1.86 20.60
C SER A 14 -2.15 3.20 19.97
N ILE A 15 -3.11 3.88 19.37
CA ILE A 15 -2.94 5.18 18.72
C ILE A 15 -3.87 6.17 19.38
N ALA A 16 -3.33 7.27 19.91
CA ALA A 16 -4.11 8.34 20.51
C ALA A 16 -3.82 9.68 19.83
N LEU A 17 -4.86 10.39 19.45
CA LEU A 17 -4.79 11.78 19.00
C LEU A 17 -5.22 12.69 20.14
N LEU A 18 -4.32 13.58 20.55
CA LEU A 18 -4.61 14.62 21.52
C LEU A 18 -4.79 15.97 20.82
N GLU A 19 -5.80 16.72 21.21
CA GLU A 19 -5.98 18.13 20.86
C GLU A 19 -5.97 18.95 22.13
N ASP A 20 -5.02 19.88 22.23
CA ASP A 20 -4.80 20.72 23.42
C ASP A 20 -4.72 19.90 24.72
N LYS A 21 -3.95 18.79 24.67
CA LYS A 21 -3.75 17.82 25.76
C LYS A 21 -5.01 17.03 26.17
N LYS A 22 -6.09 17.10 25.40
CA LYS A 22 -7.29 16.30 25.62
C LYS A 22 -7.36 15.21 24.56
N LEU A 23 -7.76 14.00 24.98
CA LEU A 23 -7.94 12.89 24.07
C LEU A 23 -9.10 13.20 23.10
N SER A 24 -8.77 13.29 21.80
CA SER A 24 -9.73 13.53 20.71
C SER A 24 -10.15 12.23 20.03
N GLU A 25 -9.19 11.33 19.83
CA GLU A 25 -9.44 10.04 19.17
C GLU A 25 -8.52 8.98 19.76
N PHE A 26 -9.03 7.76 19.94
CA PHE A 26 -8.27 6.61 20.40
C PHE A 26 -8.62 5.40 19.57
N SER A 27 -7.61 4.70 19.11
CA SER A 27 -7.71 3.45 18.37
C SER A 27 -6.76 2.41 18.97
N ARG A 28 -7.17 1.16 18.94
CA ARG A 28 -6.36 0.02 19.37
C ARG A 28 -6.50 -1.07 18.32
N ASP A 29 -5.36 -1.53 17.80
CA ASP A 29 -5.29 -2.59 16.83
C ASP A 29 -4.49 -3.78 17.39
N ASP A 30 -5.04 -4.97 17.28
CA ASP A 30 -4.32 -6.21 17.56
C ASP A 30 -3.32 -6.49 16.43
N LEU A 31 -2.05 -6.69 16.78
CA LEU A 31 -1.00 -7.12 15.83
C LEU A 31 -1.13 -8.59 15.41
N LYS A 32 -2.20 -9.28 15.81
CA LYS A 32 -2.50 -10.59 15.24
C LYS A 32 -2.65 -10.45 13.75
N GLN A 33 -1.92 -11.29 13.01
CA GLN A 33 -1.89 -11.29 11.55
C GLN A 33 -3.30 -11.44 10.97
N SER A 34 -4.02 -10.32 10.84
CA SER A 34 -5.26 -10.25 10.09
C SER A 34 -4.90 -9.81 8.68
N TYR A 35 -5.17 -10.65 7.70
CA TYR A 35 -5.00 -10.31 6.27
C TYR A 35 -6.22 -9.54 5.78
N GLU A 36 -6.55 -8.46 6.49
CA GLU A 36 -7.70 -7.59 6.21
C GLU A 36 -7.49 -6.79 4.93
N VAL A 37 -8.59 -6.47 4.27
CA VAL A 37 -8.59 -5.60 3.09
C VAL A 37 -7.99 -4.24 3.46
N GLY A 38 -7.02 -3.79 2.66
CA GLY A 38 -6.30 -2.54 2.87
C GLY A 38 -4.94 -2.70 3.55
N ASN A 39 -4.66 -3.82 4.22
CA ASN A 39 -3.35 -4.08 4.81
C ASN A 39 -2.27 -4.20 3.75
N ILE A 40 -1.10 -3.60 4.03
CA ILE A 40 0.04 -3.52 3.12
C ILE A 40 1.18 -4.38 3.65
N TYR A 41 1.78 -5.18 2.77
CA TYR A 41 2.86 -6.10 3.09
C TYR A 41 4.03 -5.97 2.12
N ILE A 42 5.24 -6.26 2.59
CA ILE A 42 6.35 -6.63 1.72
C ILE A 42 6.30 -8.14 1.57
N GLY A 43 5.78 -8.61 0.45
CA GLY A 43 5.61 -10.03 0.14
C GLY A 43 6.75 -10.56 -0.70
N ARG A 44 7.08 -11.85 -0.52
CA ARG A 44 8.08 -12.56 -1.31
C ARG A 44 7.43 -13.39 -2.40
N VAL A 45 7.84 -13.24 -3.64
CA VAL A 45 7.36 -14.06 -4.76
C VAL A 45 7.82 -15.52 -4.56
N LYS A 46 6.88 -16.42 -4.35
CA LYS A 46 7.13 -17.86 -4.16
C LYS A 46 7.12 -18.61 -5.47
N LYS A 47 6.10 -18.38 -6.31
CA LYS A 47 5.91 -19.14 -7.53
C LYS A 47 5.22 -18.28 -8.60
N ILE A 48 5.72 -18.37 -9.83
CA ILE A 48 5.11 -17.73 -10.99
C ILE A 48 4.32 -18.76 -11.78
N MET A 49 3.06 -18.43 -12.07
CA MET A 49 2.11 -19.24 -12.82
C MET A 49 1.88 -18.60 -14.19
N ALA A 50 2.78 -18.86 -15.14
CA ALA A 50 2.74 -18.24 -16.47
C ALA A 50 1.41 -18.48 -17.22
N GLY A 51 0.83 -19.68 -17.11
CA GLY A 51 -0.46 -20.02 -17.75
C GLY A 51 -1.66 -19.26 -17.19
N LEU A 52 -1.55 -18.72 -15.96
CA LEU A 52 -2.58 -17.88 -15.34
C LEU A 52 -2.23 -16.39 -15.36
N ASN A 53 -1.09 -16.04 -15.92
CA ASN A 53 -0.51 -14.69 -15.84
C ASN A 53 -0.51 -14.11 -14.42
N ALA A 54 -0.10 -14.93 -13.43
CA ALA A 54 -0.25 -14.65 -12.01
C ALA A 54 0.95 -15.18 -11.20
N ALA A 55 1.05 -14.77 -9.93
CA ALA A 55 2.04 -15.26 -8.99
C ALA A 55 1.44 -15.55 -7.61
N PHE A 56 2.05 -16.49 -6.90
CA PHE A 56 1.83 -16.71 -5.48
C PHE A 56 2.87 -15.96 -4.67
N ILE A 57 2.40 -15.26 -3.64
CA ILE A 57 3.17 -14.35 -2.80
C ILE A 57 3.07 -14.81 -1.35
N ASP A 58 4.21 -14.92 -0.70
CA ASP A 58 4.30 -15.14 0.75
C ASP A 58 4.26 -13.77 1.45
N ILE A 59 3.24 -13.54 2.22
CA ILE A 59 3.05 -12.34 3.06
C ILE A 59 3.14 -12.67 4.56
N GLY A 60 3.74 -13.82 4.90
CA GLY A 60 3.90 -14.28 6.27
C GLY A 60 2.75 -15.14 6.82
N GLY A 61 1.76 -15.48 5.99
CA GLY A 61 0.61 -16.29 6.39
C GLY A 61 0.77 -17.79 6.18
N ASN A 62 -0.18 -18.54 6.72
CA ASN A 62 -0.27 -19.99 6.53
C ASN A 62 -0.67 -20.38 5.09
N LYS A 63 -1.15 -19.43 4.30
CA LYS A 63 -1.57 -19.62 2.91
C LYS A 63 -0.89 -18.61 2.02
N GLU A 64 -0.42 -19.07 0.86
CA GLU A 64 0.15 -18.19 -0.15
C GLU A 64 -0.95 -17.28 -0.72
N ALA A 65 -0.67 -15.99 -0.75
CA ALA A 65 -1.53 -15.00 -1.36
C ALA A 65 -1.35 -14.99 -2.88
N PHE A 66 -2.33 -14.46 -3.61
CA PHE A 66 -2.38 -14.50 -5.06
C PHE A 66 -2.42 -13.08 -5.65
N ILE A 67 -1.62 -12.85 -6.69
CA ILE A 67 -1.66 -11.62 -7.48
C ILE A 67 -1.69 -11.97 -8.97
N HIS A 68 -2.63 -11.36 -9.71
CA HIS A 68 -2.67 -11.44 -11.17
C HIS A 68 -1.86 -10.29 -11.78
N TYR A 69 -1.36 -10.45 -13.01
CA TYR A 69 -0.61 -9.41 -13.71
C TYR A 69 -1.33 -8.05 -13.73
N HIS A 70 -2.62 -8.03 -14.07
CA HIS A 70 -3.42 -6.80 -14.09
C HIS A 70 -3.63 -6.17 -12.71
N ASP A 71 -3.48 -6.94 -11.63
CA ASP A 71 -3.57 -6.43 -10.26
C ASP A 71 -2.26 -5.76 -9.80
N LEU A 72 -1.15 -5.82 -10.56
CA LEU A 72 0.09 -5.12 -10.25
C LEU A 72 -0.08 -3.59 -10.32
N GLY A 73 -0.94 -3.11 -11.20
CA GLY A 73 -1.15 -1.68 -11.44
C GLY A 73 -0.07 -1.04 -12.33
N GLU A 74 -0.42 0.07 -12.97
CA GLU A 74 0.45 0.75 -13.96
C GLU A 74 1.76 1.28 -13.36
N ASN A 75 1.74 1.72 -12.11
CA ASN A 75 2.91 2.31 -11.42
C ASN A 75 3.78 1.27 -10.70
N PHE A 76 3.49 -0.02 -10.86
CA PHE A 76 4.25 -1.10 -10.24
C PHE A 76 5.77 -1.01 -10.50
N PRO A 77 6.27 -0.72 -11.72
CA PRO A 77 7.71 -0.61 -11.96
C PRO A 77 8.38 0.46 -11.08
N THR A 78 7.76 1.62 -10.93
CA THR A 78 8.24 2.72 -10.08
C THR A 78 8.30 2.32 -8.60
N ILE A 79 7.21 1.77 -8.09
CA ILE A 79 7.10 1.32 -6.68
C ILE A 79 8.09 0.18 -6.40
N ASN A 80 8.16 -0.79 -7.30
CA ASN A 80 9.06 -1.93 -7.14
C ASN A 80 10.53 -1.51 -7.18
N ASN A 81 10.93 -0.60 -8.06
CA ASN A 81 12.29 -0.03 -8.10
C ASN A 81 12.64 0.64 -6.76
N LEU A 82 11.73 1.44 -6.22
CA LEU A 82 11.91 2.06 -4.90
C LEU A 82 12.09 1.00 -3.80
N VAL A 83 11.24 -0.02 -3.77
CA VAL A 83 11.33 -1.12 -2.79
C VAL A 83 12.68 -1.83 -2.88
N GLN A 84 13.15 -2.16 -4.10
CA GLN A 84 14.45 -2.82 -4.27
C GLN A 84 15.61 -1.91 -3.81
N LYS A 85 15.57 -0.62 -4.10
CA LYS A 85 16.58 0.35 -3.61
C LYS A 85 16.60 0.39 -2.09
N ILE A 86 15.45 0.46 -1.42
CA ILE A 86 15.35 0.48 0.04
C ILE A 86 15.88 -0.82 0.67
N LEU A 87 15.53 -1.96 0.12
CA LEU A 87 15.97 -3.27 0.64
C LEU A 87 17.48 -3.47 0.50
N ASN A 88 18.07 -2.98 -0.59
CA ASN A 88 19.50 -3.10 -0.86
C ASN A 88 20.35 -2.07 -0.12
N ASN A 89 19.80 -0.91 0.23
CA ASN A 89 20.61 0.22 0.74
C ASN A 89 19.87 1.01 1.85
N ARG A 90 19.81 0.46 3.06
CA ARG A 90 19.01 0.97 4.20
C ARG A 90 19.41 2.35 4.77
N ARG A 91 20.48 3.00 4.26
CA ARG A 91 21.09 4.20 4.89
C ARG A 91 21.07 5.45 4.00
N GLN A 92 20.41 5.46 2.85
CA GLN A 92 20.39 6.61 1.95
C GLN A 92 19.00 7.26 1.87
N ASN A 93 18.99 8.58 1.65
CA ASN A 93 17.77 9.26 1.21
C ASN A 93 17.41 8.76 -0.19
N PHE A 94 16.23 8.17 -0.32
CA PHE A 94 15.76 7.61 -1.58
C PHE A 94 14.96 8.67 -2.32
N SER A 95 15.35 8.98 -3.55
CA SER A 95 14.51 9.68 -4.51
C SER A 95 13.68 8.66 -5.31
N VAL A 96 12.42 8.96 -5.51
CA VAL A 96 11.57 8.17 -6.40
C VAL A 96 11.95 8.48 -7.84
N GLU A 97 12.31 7.44 -8.59
CA GLU A 97 12.58 7.50 -10.02
C GLU A 97 11.36 6.98 -10.77
N LYS A 98 10.69 7.86 -11.52
CA LYS A 98 9.51 7.49 -12.28
C LYS A 98 9.93 6.62 -13.48
N LEU A 99 9.45 5.39 -13.49
CA LEU A 99 9.67 4.46 -14.60
C LEU A 99 8.46 4.44 -15.53
N PRO A 100 8.63 3.96 -16.76
CA PRO A 100 7.51 3.75 -17.68
C PRO A 100 6.41 2.89 -17.04
N PRO A 101 5.14 3.20 -17.32
CA PRO A 101 4.03 2.41 -16.78
C PRO A 101 4.08 0.97 -17.27
N LEU A 102 3.51 0.07 -16.48
CA LEU A 102 3.39 -1.33 -16.83
C LEU A 102 2.51 -1.48 -18.08
N ASP A 103 2.96 -2.29 -19.04
CA ASP A 103 2.18 -2.62 -20.23
C ASP A 103 0.91 -3.39 -19.84
N LYS A 104 -0.23 -3.01 -20.40
CA LYS A 104 -1.53 -3.67 -20.10
C LYS A 104 -1.59 -5.11 -20.59
N ASP A 105 -0.93 -5.42 -21.70
CA ASP A 105 -0.93 -6.74 -22.33
C ASP A 105 0.33 -7.57 -21.98
N GLY A 106 1.05 -7.17 -20.94
CA GLY A 106 2.28 -7.81 -20.52
C GLY A 106 2.08 -9.15 -19.80
N GLN A 107 3.19 -9.77 -19.45
CA GLN A 107 3.22 -11.06 -18.78
C GLN A 107 3.91 -10.97 -17.43
N ILE A 108 3.35 -11.65 -16.42
CA ILE A 108 3.87 -11.66 -15.03
C ILE A 108 5.33 -12.09 -14.97
N ARG A 109 5.74 -13.05 -15.80
CA ARG A 109 7.11 -13.59 -15.85
C ARG A 109 8.16 -12.60 -16.36
N SER A 110 7.75 -11.55 -17.10
CA SER A 110 8.67 -10.51 -17.55
C SER A 110 8.90 -9.43 -16.49
N VAL A 111 8.07 -9.41 -15.44
CA VAL A 111 8.06 -8.34 -14.43
C VAL A 111 8.47 -8.85 -13.06
N LEU A 112 8.14 -10.10 -12.73
CA LEU A 112 8.47 -10.72 -11.44
C LEU A 112 9.43 -11.88 -11.60
N THR A 113 10.28 -12.06 -10.60
CA THR A 113 11.15 -13.22 -10.44
C THR A 113 10.89 -13.91 -9.10
N THR A 114 11.04 -15.24 -9.07
CA THR A 114 10.91 -16.00 -7.83
C THR A 114 11.96 -15.55 -6.81
N GLY A 115 11.54 -15.37 -5.57
CA GLY A 115 12.39 -14.87 -4.47
C GLY A 115 12.42 -13.35 -4.33
N GLN A 116 11.93 -12.60 -5.30
CA GLN A 116 11.85 -11.15 -5.27
C GLN A 116 10.88 -10.67 -4.18
N TYR A 117 11.20 -9.56 -3.52
CA TYR A 117 10.29 -8.87 -2.60
C TYR A 117 9.55 -7.76 -3.34
N ILE A 118 8.24 -7.66 -3.11
CA ILE A 118 7.36 -6.65 -3.69
C ILE A 118 6.44 -6.05 -2.64
N LEU A 119 6.05 -4.78 -2.81
CA LEU A 119 5.04 -4.13 -1.98
C LEU A 119 3.66 -4.49 -2.54
N VAL A 120 2.79 -4.99 -1.67
CA VAL A 120 1.45 -5.45 -2.06
C VAL A 120 0.41 -5.06 -1.02
N GLN A 121 -0.81 -4.86 -1.45
CA GLN A 121 -1.96 -4.56 -0.60
C GLN A 121 -3.03 -5.65 -0.76
N VAL A 122 -3.66 -6.04 0.35
CA VAL A 122 -4.76 -7.00 0.35
C VAL A 122 -6.01 -6.34 -0.22
N THR A 123 -6.59 -6.96 -1.25
CA THR A 123 -7.85 -6.53 -1.88
C THR A 123 -9.02 -7.44 -1.56
N LYS A 124 -8.73 -8.71 -1.19
CA LYS A 124 -9.72 -9.67 -0.67
C LYS A 124 -9.05 -10.54 0.38
N GLU A 125 -9.74 -10.75 1.47
CA GLU A 125 -9.31 -11.61 2.56
C GLU A 125 -9.22 -13.08 2.15
N PRO A 126 -8.44 -13.89 2.86
CA PRO A 126 -8.39 -15.33 2.64
C PRO A 126 -9.77 -15.95 2.88
N ILE A 127 -10.21 -16.84 1.98
CA ILE A 127 -11.49 -17.54 2.12
C ILE A 127 -11.24 -19.04 2.00
N SER A 128 -11.71 -19.82 3.00
CA SER A 128 -11.58 -21.28 3.03
C SER A 128 -10.13 -21.73 2.77
N THR A 129 -9.86 -22.42 1.67
CA THR A 129 -8.52 -22.91 1.27
C THR A 129 -7.70 -21.92 0.46
N LYS A 130 -8.30 -20.79 0.01
CA LYS A 130 -7.64 -19.79 -0.82
C LYS A 130 -6.97 -18.74 0.05
N GLY A 131 -5.73 -18.34 -0.32
CA GLY A 131 -5.05 -17.20 0.26
C GLY A 131 -5.66 -15.86 -0.13
N ALA A 132 -5.15 -14.77 0.45
CA ALA A 132 -5.57 -13.41 0.14
C ALA A 132 -5.33 -13.07 -1.34
N ARG A 133 -6.21 -12.23 -1.93
CA ARG A 133 -5.93 -11.58 -3.21
C ARG A 133 -5.22 -10.26 -2.98
N LEU A 134 -4.18 -10.03 -3.75
CA LEU A 134 -3.30 -8.88 -3.62
C LEU A 134 -3.39 -7.94 -4.83
N SER A 135 -3.03 -6.68 -4.60
CA SER A 135 -2.77 -5.67 -5.62
C SER A 135 -1.38 -5.05 -5.39
N GLY A 136 -0.69 -4.70 -6.45
CA GLY A 136 0.51 -3.86 -6.42
C GLY A 136 0.16 -2.36 -6.49
N GLU A 137 -1.09 -2.00 -6.78
CA GLU A 137 -1.58 -0.64 -6.69
C GLU A 137 -1.94 -0.31 -5.23
N ILE A 138 -1.05 0.44 -4.59
CA ILE A 138 -1.20 0.80 -3.18
C ILE A 138 -2.14 2.00 -3.04
N SER A 139 -3.10 1.90 -2.13
CA SER A 139 -4.01 2.98 -1.77
C SER A 139 -4.00 3.22 -0.27
N ILE A 140 -3.81 4.46 0.15
CA ILE A 140 -3.83 4.85 1.55
C ILE A 140 -5.12 5.64 1.78
N ALA A 141 -6.09 4.98 2.43
CA ALA A 141 -7.40 5.56 2.69
C ALA A 141 -7.41 6.30 4.02
N GLY A 142 -7.73 7.59 3.98
CA GLY A 142 -8.10 8.39 5.13
C GLY A 142 -9.62 8.56 5.20
N ARG A 143 -10.10 9.26 6.23
CA ARG A 143 -11.54 9.44 6.50
C ARG A 143 -12.30 10.12 5.34
N PHE A 144 -11.67 11.09 4.68
CA PHE A 144 -12.30 11.89 3.61
C PHE A 144 -11.51 11.94 2.32
N MET A 145 -10.40 11.24 2.24
CA MET A 145 -9.51 11.26 1.08
C MET A 145 -8.79 9.94 0.92
N VAL A 146 -8.38 9.65 -0.32
CA VAL A 146 -7.54 8.49 -0.64
C VAL A 146 -6.31 9.01 -1.37
N MET A 147 -5.13 8.63 -0.88
CA MET A 147 -3.86 8.88 -1.55
C MET A 147 -3.43 7.62 -2.30
N LEU A 148 -3.10 7.77 -3.57
CA LEU A 148 -2.47 6.76 -4.40
C LEU A 148 -1.03 7.20 -4.62
N PRO A 149 -0.04 6.57 -3.97
CA PRO A 149 1.36 6.88 -4.20
C PRO A 149 1.71 6.67 -5.69
N CYS A 150 2.53 7.57 -6.24
CA CYS A 150 2.99 7.52 -7.63
C CYS A 150 1.90 7.62 -8.71
N ASN A 151 0.69 8.05 -8.35
CA ASN A 151 -0.38 8.35 -9.30
C ASN A 151 -0.82 9.81 -9.17
N GLU A 152 -0.36 10.66 -10.10
CA GLU A 152 -0.59 12.10 -10.04
C GLU A 152 -2.06 12.49 -10.25
N SER A 153 -2.79 11.71 -11.02
CA SER A 153 -4.14 12.04 -11.48
C SER A 153 -5.27 11.53 -10.57
N ARG A 154 -4.99 10.63 -9.63
CA ARG A 154 -6.02 9.89 -8.89
C ARG A 154 -6.10 10.20 -7.40
N THR A 155 -5.72 11.40 -6.97
CA THR A 155 -6.06 11.85 -5.62
C THR A 155 -7.56 12.06 -5.52
N SER A 156 -8.25 11.29 -4.69
CA SER A 156 -9.68 11.42 -4.52
C SER A 156 -10.06 11.97 -3.15
N VAL A 157 -10.99 12.94 -3.15
CA VAL A 157 -11.63 13.46 -1.95
C VAL A 157 -13.07 12.99 -1.95
N SER A 158 -13.57 12.58 -0.79
CA SER A 158 -14.91 12.05 -0.60
C SER A 158 -15.98 12.97 -1.19
N SER A 159 -16.96 12.40 -1.90
CA SER A 159 -18.13 13.10 -2.41
C SER A 159 -18.98 13.70 -1.30
N LYS A 160 -18.92 13.15 -0.08
CA LYS A 160 -19.62 13.67 1.11
C LYS A 160 -19.15 15.07 1.55
N ILE A 161 -17.97 15.51 1.13
CA ILE A 161 -17.53 16.89 1.32
C ILE A 161 -18.20 17.76 0.27
N ASN A 162 -19.18 18.58 0.65
CA ASN A 162 -19.90 19.44 -0.27
C ASN A 162 -19.23 20.80 -0.49
N ASN A 163 -18.45 21.28 0.48
CA ASN A 163 -17.74 22.55 0.41
C ASN A 163 -16.60 22.46 -0.60
N ARG A 164 -16.62 23.31 -1.64
CA ARG A 164 -15.62 23.37 -2.71
C ARG A 164 -14.23 23.79 -2.19
N GLU A 165 -14.18 24.74 -1.29
CA GLU A 165 -12.92 25.25 -0.71
C GLU A 165 -12.23 24.16 0.11
N GLU A 166 -13.00 23.41 0.90
CA GLU A 166 -12.50 22.30 1.68
C GLU A 166 -11.99 21.14 0.78
N LYS A 167 -12.66 20.86 -0.34
CA LYS A 167 -12.13 19.90 -1.34
C LYS A 167 -10.79 20.35 -1.91
N VAL A 168 -10.64 21.63 -2.20
CA VAL A 168 -9.38 22.19 -2.71
C VAL A 168 -8.31 22.09 -1.65
N ARG A 169 -8.60 22.49 -0.41
CA ARG A 169 -7.67 22.40 0.72
C ARG A 169 -7.18 20.97 0.96
N LEU A 170 -8.09 19.99 0.96
CA LEU A 170 -7.74 18.58 1.14
C LEU A 170 -6.85 18.04 -0.01
N ARG A 171 -7.12 18.45 -1.25
CA ARG A 171 -6.25 18.09 -2.38
C ARG A 171 -4.84 18.69 -2.23
N GLN A 172 -4.76 19.96 -1.86
CA GLN A 172 -3.48 20.63 -1.62
C GLN A 172 -2.70 19.95 -0.49
N LEU A 173 -3.40 19.53 0.58
CA LEU A 173 -2.79 18.78 1.68
C LEU A 173 -2.18 17.47 1.19
N ILE A 174 -2.90 16.68 0.38
CA ILE A 174 -2.35 15.44 -0.17
C ILE A 174 -1.12 15.73 -1.03
N HIS A 175 -1.19 16.75 -1.88
CA HIS A 175 -0.03 17.14 -2.70
C HIS A 175 1.19 17.56 -1.88
N SER A 176 0.98 18.20 -0.72
CA SER A 176 2.09 18.63 0.14
C SER A 176 2.79 17.50 0.92
N ILE A 177 2.11 16.37 1.11
CA ILE A 177 2.67 15.20 1.83
C ILE A 177 3.13 14.09 0.88
N LYS A 178 2.78 14.19 -0.39
CA LYS A 178 3.16 13.22 -1.40
C LYS A 178 4.66 13.32 -1.68
N PRO A 179 5.38 12.19 -1.78
CA PRO A 179 6.80 12.22 -2.15
C PRO A 179 7.01 12.86 -3.53
N ASP A 180 8.12 13.58 -3.69
CA ASP A 180 8.51 14.12 -4.99
C ASP A 180 8.65 13.01 -6.03
N ASN A 181 8.19 13.27 -7.25
CA ASN A 181 8.17 12.30 -8.36
C ASN A 181 7.26 11.07 -8.17
N CYS A 182 6.33 11.15 -7.25
CA CYS A 182 5.33 10.08 -7.02
C CYS A 182 3.93 10.49 -7.45
#